data_0cf2e792c9f094dca19c27f679c0eee0
#
_entry.id   0cf2e792c9f094dca19c27f679c0eee0
#
_cell.length_a   1.000
_cell.length_b   1.000
_cell.length_c   1.000
_cell.angle_alpha   90.00
_cell.angle_beta   90.00
_cell.angle_gamma   90.00
#
_symmetry.space_group_name_H-M   'P 1'
#
loop_
_entity.id
_entity.type
_entity.pdbx_description
1 polymer ?
#
loop_
_entity_poly.entity_id
_entity_poly.type
_entity_poly.pdbx_seq_one_letter_code
_entity_poly.pdbx_strand_id
1 'polypeptide(L)'
;MYDIIGDIHGHAQPLNALLQTLGYTTHDGVYSHPEDRQVIFLGDFIDRGPHILETLIIAKSMVDAGTALVVMGNHEFNALAYHTKHPNTDRYLRVHSEKNQKQHQATLDALSDSQLADYLTWFATLPTHLDLGSLRIVHACWDQVQLDHITRTFANHDSFDTSLLTAASNPKDPLFHAIETVLKGPEAPLPRGLSYQDKEGNVRYRVRIKWYEPYNGQTIAQYMMPPKTPPDADLDTPLQLPAHSNTQGYPTSDPPVFVGHYW
;
A
#
# COMPACT_ATOMS: atom_id res chain seq x y z
N MET A 1 -4.56 19.61 12.70
CA MET A 1 -3.44 19.67 11.71
C MET A 1 -2.85 18.29 11.59
N TYR A 2 -2.36 17.89 10.39
CA TYR A 2 -1.82 16.54 10.15
C TYR A 2 -0.37 16.58 9.70
N ASP A 3 0.42 15.60 10.16
CA ASP A 3 1.75 15.26 9.67
C ASP A 3 1.66 13.92 8.95
N ILE A 4 1.98 13.89 7.65
CA ILE A 4 1.80 12.70 6.83
C ILE A 4 3.14 11.97 6.71
N ILE A 5 3.16 10.69 7.10
CA ILE A 5 4.37 9.84 7.10
C ILE A 5 4.13 8.67 6.14
N GLY A 6 5.01 8.55 5.13
CA GLY A 6 5.00 7.48 4.14
C GLY A 6 5.54 6.15 4.66
N ASP A 7 5.95 5.30 3.72
CA ASP A 7 6.43 3.95 3.97
C ASP A 7 7.60 3.92 4.96
N ILE A 8 7.49 3.09 6.00
CA ILE A 8 8.47 3.04 7.11
C ILE A 8 9.33 1.77 7.04
N HIS A 9 8.73 0.65 6.67
CA HIS A 9 9.43 -0.62 6.45
C HIS A 9 10.41 -1.00 7.56
N GLY A 10 9.99 -1.02 8.82
CA GLY A 10 10.84 -1.44 9.92
C GLY A 10 12.00 -0.51 10.25
N HIS A 11 11.94 0.74 9.83
CA HIS A 11 12.95 1.75 10.16
C HIS A 11 12.52 2.61 11.36
N ALA A 12 12.40 2.00 12.54
CA ALA A 12 11.93 2.66 13.76
C ALA A 12 12.82 3.83 14.21
N GLN A 13 14.16 3.74 14.04
CA GLN A 13 15.04 4.82 14.45
C GLN A 13 14.84 6.11 13.62
N PRO A 14 14.77 6.08 12.28
CA PRO A 14 14.37 7.23 11.48
C PRO A 14 12.97 7.75 11.82
N LEU A 15 12.00 6.85 12.09
CA LEU A 15 10.66 7.25 12.52
C LEU A 15 10.69 8.03 13.84
N ASN A 16 11.40 7.53 14.84
CA ASN A 16 11.58 8.21 16.13
C ASN A 16 12.20 9.61 15.95
N ALA A 17 13.28 9.70 15.17
CA ALA A 17 13.95 10.96 14.91
C ALA A 17 13.02 11.96 14.18
N LEU A 18 12.21 11.48 13.22
CA LEU A 18 11.23 12.30 12.52
C LEU A 18 10.15 12.83 13.47
N LEU A 19 9.54 11.95 14.27
CA LEU A 19 8.51 12.34 15.24
C LEU A 19 9.03 13.39 16.23
N GLN A 20 10.24 13.21 16.76
CA GLN A 20 10.88 14.21 17.64
C GLN A 20 11.14 15.54 16.92
N THR A 21 11.60 15.49 15.67
CA THR A 21 11.83 16.71 14.85
C THR A 21 10.53 17.46 14.57
N LEU A 22 9.41 16.74 14.40
CA LEU A 22 8.08 17.31 14.23
C LEU A 22 7.48 17.84 15.53
N GLY A 23 8.13 17.63 16.69
CA GLY A 23 7.68 18.12 17.98
C GLY A 23 6.84 17.14 18.81
N TYR A 24 6.72 15.89 18.37
CA TYR A 24 6.05 14.84 19.15
C TYR A 24 6.92 14.42 20.34
N THR A 25 6.29 14.22 21.48
CA THR A 25 6.91 13.74 22.71
C THR A 25 6.24 12.45 23.18
N THR A 26 6.95 11.61 23.92
CA THR A 26 6.41 10.35 24.44
C THR A 26 5.90 10.51 25.86
N HIS A 27 4.68 10.02 26.10
CA HIS A 27 4.09 9.83 27.42
C HIS A 27 3.63 8.37 27.54
N ASP A 28 4.10 7.65 28.54
CA ASP A 28 3.81 6.23 28.75
C ASP A 28 4.05 5.34 27.51
N GLY A 29 5.07 5.68 26.71
CA GLY A 29 5.45 4.96 25.50
C GLY A 29 4.67 5.34 24.23
N VAL A 30 3.74 6.29 24.31
CA VAL A 30 2.94 6.77 23.17
C VAL A 30 3.39 8.16 22.74
N TYR A 31 3.61 8.36 21.43
CA TYR A 31 3.90 9.68 20.90
C TYR A 31 2.61 10.51 20.78
N SER A 32 2.68 11.76 21.26
CA SER A 32 1.63 12.78 21.10
C SER A 32 2.23 14.15 20.84
N HIS A 33 1.49 15.03 20.20
CA HIS A 33 1.93 16.40 19.92
C HIS A 33 1.25 17.37 20.90
N PRO A 34 1.97 18.33 21.52
CA PRO A 34 1.39 19.26 22.49
C PRO A 34 0.33 20.22 21.92
N GLU A 35 0.30 20.38 20.60
CA GLU A 35 -0.70 21.19 19.87
C GLU A 35 -1.80 20.33 19.21
N ASP A 36 -2.07 19.12 19.69
CA ASP A 36 -3.07 18.19 19.15
C ASP A 36 -2.92 17.90 17.65
N ARG A 37 -1.69 17.95 17.13
CA ARG A 37 -1.41 17.48 15.77
C ARG A 37 -1.47 15.97 15.75
N GLN A 38 -1.95 15.41 14.65
CA GLN A 38 -2.02 13.96 14.45
C GLN A 38 -1.14 13.52 13.30
N VAL A 39 -0.51 12.36 13.45
CA VAL A 39 0.15 11.70 12.33
C VAL A 39 -0.89 11.01 11.47
N ILE A 40 -0.65 10.95 10.15
CA ILE A 40 -1.33 10.02 9.24
C ILE A 40 -0.28 9.11 8.63
N PHE A 41 -0.34 7.82 8.96
CA PHE A 41 0.53 6.80 8.37
C PHE A 41 -0.06 6.28 7.07
N LEU A 42 0.77 6.21 6.02
CA LEU A 42 0.36 5.73 4.70
C LEU A 42 0.51 4.22 4.51
N GLY A 43 0.73 3.45 5.58
CA GLY A 43 0.98 2.01 5.53
C GLY A 43 2.44 1.64 5.30
N ASP A 44 2.66 0.37 4.94
CA ASP A 44 3.98 -0.23 4.73
C ASP A 44 4.92 -0.09 5.94
N PHE A 45 4.46 -0.61 7.08
CA PHE A 45 5.23 -0.64 8.34
C PHE A 45 6.27 -1.74 8.36
N ILE A 46 5.97 -2.88 7.72
CA ILE A 46 6.70 -4.14 7.79
C ILE A 46 7.63 -4.39 6.60
N ASP A 47 8.39 -5.46 6.70
CA ASP A 47 9.39 -5.92 5.73
C ASP A 47 10.62 -4.99 5.62
N ARG A 48 11.69 -5.46 4.99
CA ARG A 48 12.96 -4.75 4.66
C ARG A 48 13.82 -4.35 5.85
N GLY A 49 13.36 -3.45 6.71
CA GLY A 49 14.17 -2.84 7.76
C GLY A 49 14.39 -3.72 8.99
N PRO A 50 15.37 -3.36 9.86
CA PRO A 50 15.80 -4.22 10.96
C PRO A 50 14.94 -4.12 12.24
N HIS A 51 14.06 -3.13 12.37
CA HIS A 51 13.33 -2.82 13.60
C HIS A 51 11.81 -2.88 13.40
N ILE A 52 11.31 -3.99 12.85
CA ILE A 52 9.87 -4.20 12.53
C ILE A 52 9.01 -4.07 13.77
N LEU A 53 9.33 -4.82 14.85
CA LEU A 53 8.54 -4.81 16.08
C LEU A 53 8.44 -3.41 16.69
N GLU A 54 9.54 -2.67 16.78
CA GLU A 54 9.54 -1.31 17.32
C GLU A 54 8.68 -0.37 16.45
N THR A 55 8.76 -0.48 15.13
CA THR A 55 7.93 0.30 14.20
C THR A 55 6.45 0.04 14.44
N LEU A 56 6.08 -1.24 14.57
CA LEU A 56 4.70 -1.64 14.82
C LEU A 56 4.19 -1.18 16.18
N ILE A 57 5.02 -1.25 17.23
CA ILE A 57 4.68 -0.73 18.56
C ILE A 57 4.38 0.76 18.50
N ILE A 58 5.24 1.56 17.84
CA ILE A 58 5.05 3.01 17.71
C ILE A 58 3.75 3.30 16.95
N ALA A 59 3.59 2.74 15.75
CA ALA A 59 2.44 3.04 14.91
C ALA A 59 1.13 2.63 15.58
N LYS A 60 1.06 1.38 16.08
CA LYS A 60 -0.16 0.86 16.71
C LYS A 60 -0.51 1.62 17.98
N SER A 61 0.44 1.91 18.86
CA SER A 61 0.16 2.67 20.09
C SER A 61 -0.37 4.08 19.80
N MET A 62 0.15 4.76 18.79
CA MET A 62 -0.34 6.07 18.37
C MET A 62 -1.76 5.99 17.79
N VAL A 63 -2.06 4.96 16.99
CA VAL A 63 -3.40 4.73 16.43
C VAL A 63 -4.40 4.39 17.53
N ASP A 64 -4.06 3.47 18.43
CA ASP A 64 -4.91 3.06 19.55
C ASP A 64 -5.22 4.24 20.52
N ALA A 65 -4.26 5.17 20.68
CA ALA A 65 -4.43 6.36 21.51
C ALA A 65 -5.12 7.52 20.76
N GLY A 66 -5.42 7.40 19.47
CA GLY A 66 -6.02 8.45 18.65
C GLY A 66 -5.07 9.61 18.31
N THR A 67 -3.76 9.47 18.54
CA THR A 67 -2.74 10.46 18.16
C THR A 67 -2.27 10.27 16.71
N ALA A 68 -2.67 9.17 16.06
CA ALA A 68 -2.46 8.94 14.64
C ALA A 68 -3.69 8.33 13.97
N LEU A 69 -3.80 8.59 12.65
CA LEU A 69 -4.64 7.88 11.70
C LEU A 69 -3.75 6.99 10.83
N VAL A 70 -4.35 6.03 10.12
CA VAL A 70 -3.60 5.06 9.33
C VAL A 70 -4.42 4.59 8.13
N VAL A 71 -3.74 4.27 7.03
CA VAL A 71 -4.29 3.44 5.94
C VAL A 71 -3.42 2.21 5.75
N MET A 72 -4.00 1.13 5.24
CA MET A 72 -3.31 -0.11 4.91
C MET A 72 -2.34 0.10 3.76
N GLY A 73 -1.10 -0.40 3.88
CA GLY A 73 -0.16 -0.54 2.78
C GLY A 73 -0.25 -1.91 2.10
N ASN A 74 0.41 -2.04 0.96
CA ASN A 74 0.41 -3.32 0.24
C ASN A 74 1.20 -4.42 0.96
N HIS A 75 2.15 -4.07 1.83
CA HIS A 75 2.89 -5.05 2.62
C HIS A 75 2.02 -5.67 3.71
N GLU A 76 1.18 -4.92 4.40
CA GLU A 76 0.21 -5.43 5.37
C GLU A 76 -0.80 -6.35 4.69
N PHE A 77 -1.37 -5.96 3.54
CA PHE A 77 -2.27 -6.82 2.77
C PHE A 77 -1.59 -8.11 2.29
N ASN A 78 -0.35 -8.00 1.79
CA ASN A 78 0.43 -9.15 1.39
C ASN A 78 0.72 -10.12 2.56
N ALA A 79 0.98 -9.61 3.77
CA ALA A 79 1.15 -10.42 4.97
C ALA A 79 -0.16 -11.16 5.33
N LEU A 80 -1.30 -10.48 5.32
CA LEU A 80 -2.61 -11.13 5.51
C LEU A 80 -2.82 -12.29 4.54
N ALA A 81 -2.60 -12.07 3.24
CA ALA A 81 -2.74 -13.10 2.22
C ALA A 81 -1.69 -14.23 2.36
N TYR A 82 -0.47 -13.91 2.82
CA TYR A 82 0.61 -14.88 3.04
C TYR A 82 0.29 -15.85 4.19
N HIS A 83 -0.35 -15.37 5.25
CA HIS A 83 -0.68 -16.16 6.43
C HIS A 83 -2.10 -16.75 6.41
N THR A 84 -2.93 -16.40 5.43
CA THR A 84 -4.28 -16.94 5.29
C THR A 84 -4.34 -18.08 4.27
N LYS A 85 -4.87 -19.24 4.69
CA LYS A 85 -5.14 -20.35 3.79
C LYS A 85 -6.44 -20.12 3.01
N HIS A 86 -6.45 -20.56 1.77
CA HIS A 86 -7.65 -20.59 0.95
C HIS A 86 -8.65 -21.61 1.54
N PRO A 87 -9.93 -21.25 1.75
CA PRO A 87 -10.88 -22.10 2.49
C PRO A 87 -11.13 -23.48 1.86
N ASN A 88 -10.95 -23.61 0.55
CA ASN A 88 -11.23 -24.84 -0.19
C ASN A 88 -9.97 -25.58 -0.68
N THR A 89 -8.77 -25.16 -0.26
CA THR A 89 -7.51 -25.81 -0.66
C THR A 89 -6.48 -25.69 0.46
N ASP A 90 -5.43 -26.53 0.48
CA ASP A 90 -4.32 -26.40 1.42
C ASP A 90 -3.32 -25.27 1.05
N ARG A 91 -3.65 -24.44 0.07
CA ARG A 91 -2.75 -23.37 -0.40
C ARG A 91 -3.02 -22.09 0.34
N TYR A 92 -1.96 -21.33 0.61
CA TYR A 92 -2.09 -19.96 1.08
C TYR A 92 -2.57 -19.02 -0.04
N LEU A 93 -3.29 -17.96 0.32
CA LEU A 93 -3.80 -16.97 -0.63
C LEU A 93 -2.66 -16.28 -1.39
N ARG A 94 -1.55 -15.99 -0.71
CA ARG A 94 -0.30 -15.58 -1.34
C ARG A 94 0.67 -16.76 -1.31
N VAL A 95 1.12 -17.18 -2.50
CA VAL A 95 2.02 -18.34 -2.65
C VAL A 95 3.33 -18.10 -1.89
N HIS A 96 3.80 -19.11 -1.12
CA HIS A 96 5.08 -19.11 -0.42
C HIS A 96 6.23 -19.44 -1.41
N SER A 97 6.37 -18.63 -2.47
CA SER A 97 7.50 -18.68 -3.37
C SER A 97 8.76 -18.12 -2.69
N GLU A 98 9.95 -18.52 -3.15
CA GLU A 98 11.22 -17.98 -2.66
C GLU A 98 11.24 -16.45 -2.67
N LYS A 99 10.72 -15.83 -3.75
CA LYS A 99 10.58 -14.39 -3.86
C LYS A 99 9.70 -13.78 -2.75
N ASN A 100 8.53 -14.36 -2.52
CA ASN A 100 7.58 -13.82 -1.52
C ASN A 100 8.09 -14.06 -0.10
N GLN A 101 8.74 -15.21 0.14
CA GLN A 101 9.39 -15.50 1.42
C GLN A 101 10.53 -14.50 1.69
N LYS A 102 11.44 -14.30 0.72
CA LYS A 102 12.52 -13.32 0.84
C LYS A 102 12.01 -11.91 1.13
N GLN A 103 10.91 -11.50 0.47
CA GLN A 103 10.29 -10.20 0.71
C GLN A 103 9.77 -10.03 2.13
N HIS A 104 9.21 -11.09 2.72
CA HIS A 104 8.59 -11.09 4.05
C HIS A 104 9.53 -11.54 5.18
N GLN A 105 10.75 -11.96 4.85
CA GLN A 105 11.69 -12.59 5.79
C GLN A 105 12.02 -11.72 7.00
N ALA A 106 12.25 -10.42 6.79
CA ALA A 106 12.56 -9.49 7.88
C ALA A 106 11.43 -9.43 8.94
N THR A 107 10.19 -9.53 8.52
CA THR A 107 9.03 -9.57 9.42
C THR A 107 8.96 -10.90 10.15
N LEU A 108 9.18 -12.03 9.46
CA LEU A 108 9.20 -13.37 10.05
C LEU A 108 10.30 -13.52 11.09
N ASP A 109 11.46 -12.91 10.86
CA ASP A 109 12.61 -12.97 11.78
C ASP A 109 12.42 -12.06 13.01
N ALA A 110 11.64 -10.99 12.88
CA ALA A 110 11.48 -9.97 13.91
C ALA A 110 10.33 -10.25 14.90
N LEU A 111 9.34 -11.05 14.52
CA LEU A 111 8.13 -11.27 15.31
C LEU A 111 8.02 -12.74 15.75
N SER A 112 7.67 -12.96 17.02
CA SER A 112 7.20 -14.28 17.46
C SER A 112 5.85 -14.63 16.84
N ASP A 113 5.47 -15.92 16.84
CA ASP A 113 4.20 -16.37 16.26
C ASP A 113 3.00 -15.65 16.90
N SER A 114 3.03 -15.40 18.21
CA SER A 114 1.96 -14.67 18.90
C SER A 114 1.91 -13.20 18.51
N GLN A 115 3.06 -12.53 18.45
CA GLN A 115 3.12 -11.12 18.00
C GLN A 115 2.64 -10.98 16.55
N LEU A 116 3.06 -11.90 15.69
CA LEU A 116 2.62 -11.91 14.29
C LEU A 116 1.10 -12.07 14.19
N ALA A 117 0.50 -13.01 14.95
CA ALA A 117 -0.94 -13.21 14.97
C ALA A 117 -1.70 -11.96 15.45
N ASP A 118 -1.21 -11.28 16.49
CA ASP A 118 -1.79 -10.04 17.01
C ASP A 118 -1.72 -8.92 15.97
N TYR A 119 -0.57 -8.74 15.28
CA TYR A 119 -0.44 -7.72 14.24
C TYR A 119 -1.22 -8.05 12.97
N LEU A 120 -1.33 -9.31 12.57
CA LEU A 120 -2.21 -9.70 11.46
C LEU A 120 -3.68 -9.36 11.78
N THR A 121 -4.11 -9.58 13.03
CA THR A 121 -5.45 -9.17 13.47
C THR A 121 -5.63 -7.66 13.37
N TRP A 122 -4.64 -6.87 13.77
CA TRP A 122 -4.67 -5.41 13.61
C TRP A 122 -4.64 -4.99 12.14
N PHE A 123 -3.78 -5.57 11.31
CA PHE A 123 -3.73 -5.25 9.86
C PHE A 123 -5.08 -5.47 9.19
N ALA A 124 -5.79 -6.54 9.57
CA ALA A 124 -7.11 -6.81 9.01
C ALA A 124 -8.14 -5.69 9.26
N THR A 125 -7.94 -4.87 10.30
CA THR A 125 -8.83 -3.74 10.64
C THR A 125 -8.44 -2.42 9.97
N LEU A 126 -7.28 -2.34 9.30
CA LEU A 126 -6.81 -1.10 8.72
C LEU A 126 -7.67 -0.68 7.50
N PRO A 127 -8.13 0.58 7.45
CA PRO A 127 -8.86 1.08 6.30
C PRO A 127 -7.93 1.18 5.07
N THR A 128 -8.47 1.01 3.88
CA THR A 128 -7.71 1.14 2.62
C THR A 128 -7.49 2.60 2.21
N HIS A 129 -8.32 3.52 2.70
CA HIS A 129 -8.27 4.95 2.40
C HIS A 129 -8.98 5.77 3.47
N LEU A 130 -8.72 7.08 3.50
CA LEU A 130 -9.42 8.07 4.32
C LEU A 130 -9.81 9.27 3.46
N ASP A 131 -11.08 9.67 3.48
CA ASP A 131 -11.55 10.97 2.99
C ASP A 131 -11.83 11.87 4.20
N LEU A 132 -10.99 12.89 4.40
CA LEU A 132 -11.09 13.85 5.50
C LEU A 132 -11.72 15.17 5.05
N GLY A 133 -12.38 15.18 3.88
CA GLY A 133 -13.03 16.33 3.30
C GLY A 133 -12.06 17.36 2.68
N SER A 134 -11.11 17.86 3.46
CA SER A 134 -10.09 18.82 2.97
C SER A 134 -8.86 18.16 2.35
N LEU A 135 -8.66 16.88 2.58
CA LEU A 135 -7.58 16.07 2.03
C LEU A 135 -7.98 14.59 1.99
N ARG A 136 -7.35 13.82 1.13
CA ARG A 136 -7.58 12.39 0.91
C ARG A 136 -6.29 11.61 1.09
N ILE A 137 -6.40 10.43 1.68
CA ILE A 137 -5.26 9.56 2.00
C ILE A 137 -5.51 8.19 1.41
N VAL A 138 -4.52 7.67 0.70
CA VAL A 138 -4.52 6.30 0.18
C VAL A 138 -3.07 5.83 0.05
N HIS A 139 -2.82 4.52 0.10
CA HIS A 139 -1.44 4.04 -0.01
C HIS A 139 -0.84 4.30 -1.40
N ALA A 140 -1.56 4.01 -2.51
CA ALA A 140 -1.01 4.14 -3.85
C ALA A 140 -1.87 4.93 -4.85
N CYS A 141 -3.16 4.63 -5.00
CA CYS A 141 -3.98 5.25 -6.04
C CYS A 141 -5.38 5.57 -5.52
N TRP A 142 -5.80 6.82 -5.69
CA TRP A 142 -7.18 7.23 -5.45
C TRP A 142 -8.01 7.06 -6.72
N ASP A 143 -8.64 5.91 -6.84
CA ASP A 143 -9.60 5.63 -7.91
C ASP A 143 -11.00 5.52 -7.30
N GLN A 144 -11.85 6.50 -7.52
CA GLN A 144 -13.16 6.60 -6.87
C GLN A 144 -14.04 5.38 -7.16
N VAL A 145 -13.97 4.83 -8.37
CA VAL A 145 -14.77 3.65 -8.75
C VAL A 145 -14.34 2.43 -7.93
N GLN A 146 -13.02 2.24 -7.78
CA GLN A 146 -12.47 1.14 -7.00
C GLN A 146 -12.73 1.33 -5.50
N LEU A 147 -12.58 2.53 -4.99
CA LEU A 147 -12.86 2.86 -3.58
C LEU A 147 -14.33 2.66 -3.23
N ASP A 148 -15.25 3.07 -4.11
CA ASP A 148 -16.70 2.83 -3.94
C ASP A 148 -17.03 1.34 -3.97
N HIS A 149 -16.32 0.55 -4.81
CA HIS A 149 -16.49 -0.90 -4.83
C HIS A 149 -16.02 -1.53 -3.52
N ILE A 150 -14.85 -1.15 -3.01
CA ILE A 150 -14.34 -1.61 -1.72
C ILE A 150 -15.33 -1.25 -0.61
N THR A 151 -15.75 0.02 -0.52
CA THR A 151 -16.66 0.50 0.51
C THR A 151 -17.98 -0.28 0.53
N ARG A 152 -18.57 -0.52 -0.65
CA ARG A 152 -19.80 -1.35 -0.74
C ARG A 152 -19.57 -2.79 -0.32
N THR A 153 -18.44 -3.38 -0.72
CA THR A 153 -18.11 -4.76 -0.36
C THR A 153 -17.89 -4.92 1.14
N PHE A 154 -17.30 -3.91 1.77
CA PHE A 154 -17.05 -3.89 3.22
C PHE A 154 -18.24 -3.43 4.07
N ALA A 155 -19.37 -3.04 3.49
CA ALA A 155 -20.49 -2.44 4.23
C ALA A 155 -21.01 -3.26 5.44
N ASN A 156 -20.78 -4.58 5.45
CA ASN A 156 -21.19 -5.50 6.52
C ASN A 156 -19.99 -6.23 7.16
N HIS A 157 -18.77 -5.70 7.00
CA HIS A 157 -17.54 -6.28 7.52
C HIS A 157 -16.74 -5.23 8.26
N ASP A 158 -16.32 -5.54 9.49
CA ASP A 158 -15.48 -4.65 10.31
C ASP A 158 -13.99 -4.82 10.01
N SER A 159 -13.62 -5.84 9.24
CA SER A 159 -12.23 -6.18 8.92
C SER A 159 -12.14 -7.07 7.69
N PHE A 160 -10.93 -7.24 7.17
CA PHE A 160 -10.62 -8.26 6.16
C PHE A 160 -10.73 -9.67 6.77
N ASP A 161 -11.87 -10.29 6.66
CA ASP A 161 -12.06 -11.70 7.00
C ASP A 161 -11.54 -12.64 5.89
N THR A 162 -11.57 -13.95 6.13
CA THR A 162 -11.10 -14.96 5.17
C THR A 162 -11.85 -14.89 3.83
N SER A 163 -13.13 -14.50 3.82
CA SER A 163 -13.92 -14.42 2.58
C SER A 163 -13.47 -13.24 1.72
N LEU A 164 -13.31 -12.06 2.34
CA LEU A 164 -12.80 -10.85 1.68
C LEU A 164 -11.36 -11.03 1.21
N LEU A 165 -10.48 -11.61 2.04
CA LEU A 165 -9.11 -11.91 1.65
C LEU A 165 -9.05 -12.89 0.47
N THR A 166 -9.94 -13.89 0.44
CA THR A 166 -10.04 -14.84 -0.68
C THR A 166 -10.46 -14.13 -1.96
N ALA A 167 -11.49 -13.30 -1.92
CA ALA A 167 -11.95 -12.50 -3.06
C ALA A 167 -10.86 -11.53 -3.54
N ALA A 168 -10.27 -10.77 -2.62
CA ALA A 168 -9.19 -9.81 -2.88
C ALA A 168 -7.87 -10.47 -3.37
N SER A 169 -7.72 -11.78 -3.22
CA SER A 169 -6.57 -12.54 -3.72
C SER A 169 -6.87 -13.32 -5.02
N ASN A 170 -8.10 -13.27 -5.52
CA ASN A 170 -8.52 -13.96 -6.74
C ASN A 170 -8.51 -13.02 -7.95
N PRO A 171 -7.59 -13.19 -8.94
CA PRO A 171 -7.52 -12.31 -10.12
C PRO A 171 -8.80 -12.22 -10.98
N LYS A 172 -9.76 -13.09 -10.75
CA LYS A 172 -11.07 -13.09 -11.46
C LYS A 172 -12.14 -12.29 -10.70
N ASP A 173 -11.88 -11.89 -9.47
CA ASP A 173 -12.80 -11.15 -8.63
C ASP A 173 -12.61 -9.63 -8.81
N PRO A 174 -13.67 -8.83 -8.93
CA PRO A 174 -13.55 -7.37 -8.99
C PRO A 174 -12.84 -6.77 -7.78
N LEU A 175 -12.98 -7.35 -6.57
CA LEU A 175 -12.32 -6.86 -5.36
C LEU A 175 -10.79 -6.97 -5.47
N PHE A 176 -10.26 -8.01 -6.14
CA PHE A 176 -8.82 -8.12 -6.42
C PHE A 176 -8.31 -6.89 -7.19
N HIS A 177 -9.00 -6.51 -8.27
CA HIS A 177 -8.59 -5.36 -9.08
C HIS A 177 -8.69 -4.05 -8.31
N ALA A 178 -9.70 -3.92 -7.46
CA ALA A 178 -9.85 -2.75 -6.60
C ALA A 178 -8.71 -2.63 -5.59
N ILE A 179 -8.40 -3.69 -4.85
CA ILE A 179 -7.31 -3.72 -3.87
C ILE A 179 -5.94 -3.53 -4.53
N GLU A 180 -5.66 -4.21 -5.65
CA GLU A 180 -4.41 -4.01 -6.40
C GLU A 180 -4.24 -2.56 -6.86
N THR A 181 -5.32 -1.92 -7.36
CA THR A 181 -5.28 -0.52 -7.78
C THR A 181 -5.01 0.42 -6.61
N VAL A 182 -5.75 0.27 -5.52
CA VAL A 182 -5.69 1.18 -4.36
C VAL A 182 -4.39 1.03 -3.59
N LEU A 183 -3.88 -0.20 -3.43
CA LEU A 183 -2.68 -0.49 -2.63
C LEU A 183 -1.37 -0.57 -3.43
N LYS A 184 -1.40 -0.72 -4.76
CA LYS A 184 -0.17 -0.85 -5.56
C LYS A 184 -0.12 0.11 -6.75
N GLY A 185 -1.23 0.76 -7.04
CA GLY A 185 -1.40 1.62 -8.21
C GLY A 185 -1.61 0.82 -9.50
N PRO A 186 -2.25 1.42 -10.48
CA PRO A 186 -2.51 0.76 -11.74
C PRO A 186 -1.23 0.57 -12.56
N GLU A 187 -1.12 -0.59 -13.20
CA GLU A 187 -0.03 -0.93 -14.09
C GLU A 187 -0.57 -1.25 -15.49
N ALA A 188 0.17 -0.81 -16.51
CA ALA A 188 -0.09 -1.16 -17.89
C ALA A 188 0.94 -2.16 -18.44
N PRO A 189 0.55 -3.09 -19.31
CA PRO A 189 1.49 -4.02 -19.92
C PRO A 189 2.46 -3.29 -20.86
N LEU A 190 3.71 -3.68 -20.85
CA LEU A 190 4.65 -3.29 -21.88
C LEU A 190 4.35 -4.03 -23.19
N PRO A 191 4.65 -3.44 -24.35
CA PRO A 191 4.58 -4.11 -25.64
C PRO A 191 5.35 -5.43 -25.63
N ARG A 192 4.93 -6.38 -26.48
CA ARG A 192 5.53 -7.70 -26.55
C ARG A 192 7.03 -7.60 -26.84
N GLY A 193 7.82 -8.27 -26.00
CA GLY A 193 9.29 -8.29 -26.12
C GLY A 193 9.99 -7.23 -25.27
N LEU A 194 9.26 -6.29 -24.66
CA LEU A 194 9.83 -5.30 -23.75
C LEU A 194 9.71 -5.75 -22.29
N SER A 195 10.77 -5.51 -21.55
CA SER A 195 10.83 -5.72 -20.09
C SER A 195 11.89 -4.80 -19.50
N TYR A 196 11.84 -4.57 -18.19
CA TYR A 196 12.91 -3.90 -17.44
C TYR A 196 13.16 -4.63 -16.12
N GLN A 197 14.28 -4.32 -15.46
CA GLN A 197 14.55 -4.81 -14.12
C GLN A 197 14.20 -3.74 -13.09
N ASP A 198 13.50 -4.15 -12.02
CA ASP A 198 13.27 -3.28 -10.88
C ASP A 198 14.56 -3.12 -10.03
N LYS A 199 14.48 -2.33 -8.94
CA LYS A 199 15.63 -2.09 -8.04
C LYS A 199 16.20 -3.37 -7.41
N GLU A 200 15.41 -4.42 -7.35
CA GLU A 200 15.75 -5.72 -6.76
C GLU A 200 16.22 -6.73 -7.82
N GLY A 201 16.31 -6.30 -9.11
CA GLY A 201 16.72 -7.14 -10.23
C GLY A 201 15.62 -8.05 -10.78
N ASN A 202 14.36 -7.90 -10.35
CA ASN A 202 13.26 -8.67 -10.90
C ASN A 202 12.87 -8.16 -12.28
N VAL A 203 12.66 -9.04 -13.24
CA VAL A 203 12.16 -8.70 -14.57
C VAL A 203 10.69 -8.31 -14.48
N ARG A 204 10.35 -7.14 -15.05
CA ARG A 204 9.01 -6.56 -15.10
C ARG A 204 8.54 -6.43 -16.53
N TYR A 205 7.30 -6.84 -16.79
CA TYR A 205 6.61 -6.75 -18.07
C TYR A 205 5.45 -5.75 -18.05
N ARG A 206 5.33 -5.00 -16.96
CA ARG A 206 4.31 -3.98 -16.74
C ARG A 206 4.96 -2.76 -16.11
N VAL A 207 4.45 -1.58 -16.44
CA VAL A 207 4.90 -0.30 -15.88
C VAL A 207 3.78 0.34 -15.07
N ARG A 208 4.13 1.03 -14.00
CA ARG A 208 3.21 1.91 -13.27
C ARG A 208 2.88 3.11 -14.14
N ILE A 209 1.64 3.58 -14.05
CA ILE A 209 1.15 4.70 -14.85
C ILE A 209 0.81 5.91 -13.97
N LYS A 210 0.83 7.09 -14.58
CA LYS A 210 0.45 8.35 -13.95
C LYS A 210 -1.06 8.45 -13.82
N TRP A 211 -1.64 7.67 -12.94
CA TRP A 211 -3.09 7.56 -12.73
C TRP A 211 -3.79 8.90 -12.44
N TYR A 212 -3.04 9.89 -11.96
CA TYR A 212 -3.52 11.22 -11.64
C TYR A 212 -3.61 12.16 -12.87
N GLU A 213 -3.00 11.80 -14.00
CA GLU A 213 -3.11 12.53 -15.27
C GLU A 213 -4.17 11.89 -16.19
N PRO A 214 -4.92 12.68 -17.00
CA PRO A 214 -5.84 12.10 -17.97
C PRO A 214 -5.08 11.38 -19.07
N TYR A 215 -5.56 10.20 -19.48
CA TYR A 215 -4.99 9.43 -20.57
C TYR A 215 -5.68 9.74 -21.89
N ASN A 216 -4.93 10.26 -22.88
CA ASN A 216 -5.39 10.62 -24.22
C ASN A 216 -4.53 9.98 -25.32
N GLY A 217 -4.06 8.73 -25.08
CA GLY A 217 -3.21 8.02 -26.04
C GLY A 217 -1.71 8.34 -25.93
N GLN A 218 -1.26 8.78 -24.78
CA GLN A 218 0.15 9.06 -24.52
C GLN A 218 1.03 7.82 -24.70
N THR A 219 2.29 8.06 -25.06
CA THR A 219 3.30 7.02 -25.19
C THR A 219 3.73 6.48 -23.82
N ILE A 220 4.44 5.35 -23.83
CA ILE A 220 5.00 4.77 -22.61
C ILE A 220 5.84 5.81 -21.87
N ALA A 221 6.76 6.50 -22.57
CA ALA A 221 7.63 7.51 -21.98
C ALA A 221 6.86 8.67 -21.32
N GLN A 222 5.74 9.07 -21.90
CA GLN A 222 4.93 10.19 -21.41
C GLN A 222 4.07 9.83 -20.19
N TYR A 223 3.54 8.60 -20.14
CA TYR A 223 2.52 8.23 -19.16
C TYR A 223 2.99 7.26 -18.09
N MET A 224 4.14 6.58 -18.25
CA MET A 224 4.71 5.76 -17.20
C MET A 224 5.23 6.61 -16.04
N MET A 225 5.09 6.11 -14.82
CA MET A 225 5.89 6.60 -13.70
C MET A 225 7.33 6.11 -13.92
N PRO A 226 8.34 7.01 -13.90
CA PRO A 226 9.68 6.64 -14.31
C PRO A 226 10.23 5.53 -13.39
N PRO A 227 10.58 4.36 -13.93
CA PRO A 227 11.51 3.47 -13.26
C PRO A 227 12.88 4.16 -13.23
N LYS A 228 13.75 3.80 -12.28
CA LYS A 228 15.10 4.38 -12.19
C LYS A 228 15.95 4.11 -13.46
N THR A 229 15.61 3.11 -14.22
CA THR A 229 16.27 2.75 -15.47
C THR A 229 15.17 2.48 -16.51
N PRO A 230 14.88 3.40 -17.43
CA PRO A 230 14.02 3.10 -18.57
C PRO A 230 14.63 1.93 -19.35
N PRO A 231 13.82 1.01 -19.88
CA PRO A 231 14.33 0.03 -20.83
C PRO A 231 14.95 0.76 -22.05
N ASP A 232 16.00 0.20 -22.63
CA ASP A 232 16.58 0.62 -23.95
C ASP A 232 15.60 0.32 -25.11
N ALA A 233 14.35 0.72 -24.98
CA ALA A 233 13.25 0.31 -25.81
C ALA A 233 12.60 1.54 -26.45
N ASP A 234 11.92 1.31 -27.55
CA ASP A 234 11.04 2.29 -28.19
C ASP A 234 9.89 2.66 -27.22
N LEU A 235 10.15 3.67 -26.38
CA LEU A 235 9.20 4.23 -25.44
C LEU A 235 8.20 5.18 -26.09
N ASP A 236 8.33 5.45 -27.40
CA ASP A 236 7.43 6.30 -28.17
C ASP A 236 6.18 5.56 -28.66
N THR A 237 6.10 4.25 -28.39
CA THR A 237 4.89 3.46 -28.64
C THR A 237 3.76 3.90 -27.72
N PRO A 238 2.51 4.10 -28.23
CA PRO A 238 1.35 4.39 -27.38
C PRO A 238 1.11 3.29 -26.34
N LEU A 239 0.92 3.69 -25.08
CA LEU A 239 0.66 2.77 -24.00
C LEU A 239 -0.76 2.20 -24.12
N GLN A 240 -0.91 0.89 -23.98
CA GLN A 240 -2.23 0.25 -23.93
C GLN A 240 -2.67 0.07 -22.47
N LEU A 241 -3.70 0.80 -22.05
CA LEU A 241 -4.25 0.66 -20.72
C LEU A 241 -5.16 -0.57 -20.61
N PRO A 242 -5.18 -1.25 -19.45
CA PRO A 242 -6.21 -2.24 -19.14
C PRO A 242 -7.62 -1.62 -19.23
N ALA A 243 -8.62 -2.42 -19.65
CA ALA A 243 -9.98 -1.94 -19.88
C ALA A 243 -10.67 -1.33 -18.63
N HIS A 244 -10.22 -1.69 -17.44
CA HIS A 244 -10.74 -1.19 -16.16
C HIS A 244 -9.97 0.02 -15.63
N SER A 245 -8.99 0.56 -16.37
CA SER A 245 -8.21 1.71 -15.92
C SER A 245 -9.02 3.00 -16.00
N ASN A 246 -8.90 3.83 -14.96
CA ASN A 246 -9.41 5.19 -15.02
C ASN A 246 -8.58 6.01 -16.02
N THR A 247 -9.22 6.55 -17.04
CA THR A 247 -8.57 7.36 -18.09
C THR A 247 -8.77 8.86 -17.87
N GLN A 248 -9.59 9.27 -16.90
CA GLN A 248 -9.92 10.67 -16.65
C GLN A 248 -8.88 11.39 -15.78
N GLY A 249 -8.00 10.62 -15.12
CA GLY A 249 -7.08 11.14 -14.14
C GLY A 249 -7.79 11.56 -12.84
N TYR A 250 -7.09 12.30 -12.00
CA TYR A 250 -7.63 12.84 -10.75
C TYR A 250 -8.04 14.31 -10.98
N PRO A 251 -9.30 14.71 -10.67
CA PRO A 251 -9.76 16.07 -10.92
C PRO A 251 -8.98 17.10 -10.09
N THR A 252 -8.51 18.15 -10.71
CA THR A 252 -7.78 19.25 -10.01
C THR A 252 -8.68 20.09 -9.08
N SER A 253 -10.00 19.96 -9.20
CA SER A 253 -10.99 20.57 -8.32
C SER A 253 -11.20 19.82 -7.01
N ASP A 254 -10.76 18.56 -6.95
CA ASP A 254 -10.94 17.68 -5.81
C ASP A 254 -9.87 17.95 -4.73
N PRO A 255 -10.12 17.54 -3.47
CA PRO A 255 -9.14 17.68 -2.39
C PRO A 255 -7.80 17.03 -2.74
N PRO A 256 -6.65 17.55 -2.25
CA PRO A 256 -5.35 16.94 -2.49
C PRO A 256 -5.29 15.50 -1.96
N VAL A 257 -4.66 14.60 -2.73
CA VAL A 257 -4.43 13.20 -2.35
C VAL A 257 -2.98 13.02 -1.94
N PHE A 258 -2.76 12.42 -0.79
CA PHE A 258 -1.44 12.01 -0.32
C PHE A 258 -1.27 10.51 -0.48
N VAL A 259 -0.13 10.11 -1.04
CA VAL A 259 0.21 8.71 -1.33
C VAL A 259 1.62 8.36 -0.86
N GLY A 260 1.86 7.08 -0.52
CA GLY A 260 3.17 6.47 -0.32
C GLY A 260 3.62 5.66 -1.54
N HIS A 261 4.15 4.45 -1.33
CA HIS A 261 4.39 3.39 -2.32
C HIS A 261 5.40 3.69 -3.45
N TYR A 262 5.50 4.91 -3.95
CA TYR A 262 6.21 5.25 -5.22
C TYR A 262 7.63 5.78 -5.04
N TRP A 263 8.19 5.77 -3.89
CA TRP A 263 9.53 6.33 -3.59
C TRP A 263 10.71 5.41 -3.96
#